data_016ed052f697102e65c0e385c89c882b
#
_entry.id   016ed052f697102e65c0e385c89c882b
#
_cell.length_a   1.000
_cell.length_b   1.000
_cell.length_c   1.000
_cell.angle_alpha   90.00
_cell.angle_beta   90.00
_cell.angle_gamma   90.00
#
_symmetry.space_group_name_H-M   'P 1'
#
loop_
_entity.id
_entity.type
_entity.pdbx_description
1 polymer ?
#
loop_
_entity_poly.entity_id
_entity_poly.type
_entity_poly.pdbx_seq_one_letter_code
_entity_poly.pdbx_strand_id
1 'polypeptide(L)'
;KEVTTPTDTFTTYPAKAIINIRAEGNERRYKEGNIAFDFFPHTYIDSTSTTDLITNQVYDISTKFVMNEHPKYKYLPGIYAGLDFKHENYRQRTAFDSISHTESFGHTRYSGTYITAGIFNVDTNVSFTYDIAGKLCVLGHYAGNFKFDGYVQQALRKDRSSYIRANATIELQSVNPFFDRYVGNHDIWENDFKAIKTIKADGRYVNNRLRTELGVGIANIFSYVYFDTAAMPQQTSKTLMVLTAWGKQNFRLGNFYFDQTVYFQKSTQEDIL
;
A
#
# COMPACT_ATOMS: atom_id res chain seq x y z
N LYS A 1 -55.68 -16.12 22.89
CA LYS A 1 -54.36 -16.79 22.76
C LYS A 1 -53.42 -15.80 22.10
N GLU A 2 -52.61 -15.12 22.90
CA GLU A 2 -51.49 -14.31 22.39
C GLU A 2 -50.44 -15.26 21.86
N VAL A 3 -50.13 -15.12 20.59
CA VAL A 3 -48.97 -15.76 19.97
C VAL A 3 -47.79 -14.85 20.22
N THR A 4 -47.04 -15.11 21.27
CA THR A 4 -45.74 -14.51 21.49
C THR A 4 -44.78 -15.10 20.47
N THR A 5 -44.44 -14.31 19.41
CA THR A 5 -43.31 -14.60 18.55
C THR A 5 -42.02 -14.53 19.37
N PRO A 6 -41.11 -15.52 19.28
CA PRO A 6 -39.83 -15.42 19.96
C PRO A 6 -39.08 -14.20 19.45
N THR A 7 -38.77 -13.29 20.35
CA THR A 7 -37.93 -12.15 20.08
C THR A 7 -36.50 -12.68 20.00
N ASP A 8 -35.96 -12.81 18.80
CA ASP A 8 -34.55 -13.10 18.61
C ASP A 8 -33.73 -11.95 19.20
N THR A 9 -33.15 -12.17 20.37
CA THR A 9 -32.22 -11.23 20.99
C THR A 9 -30.83 -11.39 20.38
N PHE A 10 -30.41 -10.44 19.55
CA PHE A 10 -29.06 -10.37 19.03
C PHE A 10 -28.16 -9.64 20.04
N THR A 11 -27.05 -10.28 20.41
CA THR A 11 -26.03 -9.61 21.20
C THR A 11 -25.21 -8.72 20.28
N THR A 12 -25.36 -7.42 20.41
CA THR A 12 -24.53 -6.45 19.69
C THR A 12 -23.44 -5.92 20.60
N TYR A 13 -22.19 -5.92 20.10
CA TYR A 13 -21.08 -5.27 20.80
C TYR A 13 -21.01 -3.81 20.33
N PRO A 14 -21.34 -2.84 21.18
CA PRO A 14 -21.36 -1.43 20.78
C PRO A 14 -19.94 -0.89 20.51
N ALA A 15 -18.94 -1.48 21.12
CA ALA A 15 -17.54 -1.10 20.95
C ALA A 15 -16.62 -2.32 21.02
N LYS A 16 -15.46 -2.21 20.37
CA LYS A 16 -14.37 -3.20 20.41
C LYS A 16 -13.02 -2.52 20.36
N ALA A 17 -12.03 -3.12 21.02
CA ALA A 17 -10.64 -2.78 20.86
C ALA A 17 -9.95 -3.83 19.98
N ILE A 18 -9.10 -3.40 19.09
CA ILE A 18 -8.33 -4.26 18.18
C ILE A 18 -6.87 -3.93 18.38
N ILE A 19 -6.05 -4.94 18.60
CA ILE A 19 -4.61 -4.82 18.68
C ILE A 19 -4.03 -5.72 17.59
N ASN A 20 -3.20 -5.17 16.72
CA ASN A 20 -2.46 -5.92 15.71
C ASN A 20 -0.97 -5.76 15.97
N ILE A 21 -0.25 -6.86 15.89
CA ILE A 21 1.20 -6.90 15.98
C ILE A 21 1.69 -7.60 14.71
N ARG A 22 2.62 -6.95 14.01
CA ARG A 22 3.26 -7.48 12.82
C ARG A 22 4.76 -7.40 12.97
N ALA A 23 5.44 -8.48 12.63
CA ALA A 23 6.87 -8.52 12.46
C ALA A 23 7.19 -9.11 11.09
N GLU A 24 8.04 -8.44 10.33
CA GLU A 24 8.43 -8.85 8.99
C GLU A 24 9.93 -8.67 8.82
N GLY A 25 10.57 -9.64 8.17
CA GLY A 25 11.97 -9.59 7.81
C GLY A 25 12.14 -9.84 6.31
N ASN A 26 12.85 -8.95 5.64
CA ASN A 26 13.19 -9.08 4.23
C ASN A 26 14.72 -9.08 4.09
N GLU A 27 15.23 -10.00 3.28
CA GLU A 27 16.64 -10.06 2.88
C GLU A 27 16.72 -10.01 1.36
N ARG A 28 17.57 -9.13 0.85
CA ARG A 28 17.98 -9.11 -0.55
C ARG A 28 19.45 -9.41 -0.61
N ARG A 29 19.81 -10.45 -1.33
CA ARG A 29 21.20 -10.87 -1.53
C ARG A 29 21.46 -11.03 -3.01
N TYR A 30 22.45 -10.31 -3.50
CA TYR A 30 22.98 -10.50 -4.83
C TYR A 30 24.37 -11.17 -4.72
N LYS A 31 24.60 -12.24 -5.48
CA LYS A 31 25.87 -12.95 -5.53
C LYS A 31 26.26 -13.21 -6.97
N GLU A 32 27.52 -12.94 -7.27
CA GLU A 32 28.13 -13.21 -8.54
C GLU A 32 29.55 -13.77 -8.31
N GLY A 33 29.85 -14.91 -8.90
CA GLY A 33 31.16 -15.56 -8.74
C GLY A 33 32.20 -15.11 -9.75
N ASN A 34 31.76 -14.70 -10.96
CA ASN A 34 32.61 -14.13 -12.01
C ASN A 34 31.92 -12.88 -12.51
N ILE A 35 32.60 -11.75 -12.42
CA ILE A 35 32.01 -10.46 -12.79
C ILE A 35 31.83 -10.35 -14.30
N ALA A 36 30.62 -10.07 -14.73
CA ALA A 36 30.27 -9.81 -16.11
C ALA A 36 30.57 -8.33 -16.44
N PHE A 37 31.81 -7.99 -16.75
CA PHE A 37 32.23 -6.62 -17.03
C PHE A 37 31.52 -5.96 -18.22
N ASP A 38 31.00 -6.75 -19.15
CA ASP A 38 30.17 -6.24 -20.25
C ASP A 38 28.84 -5.69 -19.78
N PHE A 39 28.34 -6.21 -18.65
CA PHE A 39 27.08 -5.78 -18.03
C PHE A 39 27.31 -4.78 -16.88
N PHE A 40 28.31 -5.07 -16.04
CA PHE A 40 28.70 -4.21 -14.90
C PHE A 40 30.07 -3.56 -15.18
N PRO A 41 30.11 -2.34 -15.71
CA PRO A 41 31.36 -1.69 -16.08
C PRO A 41 32.20 -1.25 -14.88
N HIS A 42 31.60 -1.18 -13.71
CA HIS A 42 32.26 -0.73 -12.48
C HIS A 42 32.21 -1.78 -11.39
N THR A 43 33.31 -1.88 -10.65
CA THR A 43 33.44 -2.66 -9.42
C THR A 43 34.12 -1.78 -8.37
N TYR A 44 33.39 -1.45 -7.31
CA TYR A 44 33.87 -0.52 -6.29
C TYR A 44 34.55 -1.23 -5.10
N ILE A 45 34.28 -2.52 -4.93
CA ILE A 45 34.63 -3.27 -3.72
C ILE A 45 35.56 -4.45 -4.06
N ASP A 46 35.08 -5.38 -4.87
CA ASP A 46 35.80 -6.59 -5.26
C ASP A 46 35.69 -6.80 -6.75
N SER A 47 36.83 -6.89 -7.45
CA SER A 47 36.87 -7.10 -8.90
C SER A 47 36.72 -8.56 -9.31
N THR A 48 36.66 -9.49 -8.37
CA THR A 48 36.61 -10.94 -8.64
C THR A 48 35.25 -11.55 -8.38
N SER A 49 34.53 -11.01 -7.40
CA SER A 49 33.22 -11.52 -7.00
C SER A 49 32.36 -10.42 -6.37
N THR A 50 31.06 -10.64 -6.37
CA THR A 50 30.10 -9.73 -5.74
C THR A 50 29.27 -10.47 -4.69
N THR A 51 29.15 -9.86 -3.53
CA THR A 51 28.16 -10.27 -2.50
C THR A 51 27.57 -9.03 -1.87
N ASP A 52 26.41 -8.61 -2.33
CA ASP A 52 25.68 -7.48 -1.77
C ASP A 52 24.51 -7.97 -0.92
N LEU A 53 24.37 -7.41 0.26
CA LEU A 53 23.38 -7.82 1.24
C LEU A 53 22.67 -6.60 1.82
N ILE A 54 21.34 -6.62 1.74
CA ILE A 54 20.46 -5.67 2.42
C ILE A 54 19.45 -6.47 3.23
N THR A 55 19.29 -6.11 4.49
CA THR A 55 18.23 -6.67 5.32
C THR A 55 17.35 -5.55 5.85
N ASN A 56 16.06 -5.78 5.87
CA ASN A 56 15.07 -4.89 6.48
C ASN A 56 14.18 -5.68 7.43
N GLN A 57 14.09 -5.20 8.67
CA GLN A 57 13.20 -5.73 9.69
C GLN A 57 12.17 -4.66 10.03
N VAL A 58 10.89 -5.01 9.96
CA VAL A 58 9.77 -4.11 10.22
C VAL A 58 8.95 -4.66 11.38
N TYR A 59 8.70 -3.81 12.36
CA TYR A 59 7.84 -4.10 13.50
C TYR A 59 6.73 -3.05 13.55
N ASP A 60 5.50 -3.50 13.46
CA ASP A 60 4.31 -2.66 13.55
C ASP A 60 3.44 -3.10 14.73
N ILE A 61 3.05 -2.15 15.55
CA ILE A 61 2.05 -2.35 16.60
C ILE A 61 0.96 -1.33 16.36
N SER A 62 -0.26 -1.79 16.16
CA SER A 62 -1.42 -0.92 15.98
C SER A 62 -2.51 -1.24 17.00
N THR A 63 -3.09 -0.19 17.55
CA THR A 63 -4.24 -0.27 18.44
C THR A 63 -5.37 0.54 17.81
N LYS A 64 -6.57 -0.03 17.81
CA LYS A 64 -7.76 0.64 17.28
C LYS A 64 -8.94 0.41 18.21
N PHE A 65 -9.58 1.49 18.59
CA PHE A 65 -10.87 1.46 19.28
C PHE A 65 -11.96 1.77 18.26
N VAL A 66 -12.97 0.92 18.18
CA VAL A 66 -14.06 1.00 17.22
C VAL A 66 -15.37 1.06 17.98
N MET A 67 -16.17 2.08 17.69
CA MET A 67 -17.58 2.15 18.06
C MET A 67 -18.40 1.78 16.83
N ASN A 68 -19.16 0.69 16.94
CA ASN A 68 -19.97 0.21 15.84
C ASN A 68 -21.18 1.13 15.58
N GLU A 69 -21.75 1.01 14.40
CA GLU A 69 -23.01 1.63 14.02
C GLU A 69 -24.13 1.26 15.00
N HIS A 70 -25.03 2.20 15.25
CA HIS A 70 -26.13 1.96 16.19
C HIS A 70 -27.27 1.22 15.47
N PRO A 71 -27.69 0.04 15.93
CA PRO A 71 -28.67 -0.80 15.22
C PRO A 71 -30.04 -0.15 15.03
N LYS A 72 -30.42 0.77 15.92
CA LYS A 72 -31.72 1.49 15.87
C LYS A 72 -31.66 2.73 14.96
N TYR A 73 -30.49 3.38 14.83
CA TYR A 73 -30.35 4.63 14.11
C TYR A 73 -29.47 4.41 12.86
N LYS A 74 -30.12 4.07 11.74
CA LYS A 74 -29.48 3.71 10.46
C LYS A 74 -28.49 4.75 9.89
N TYR A 75 -28.58 6.00 10.34
CA TYR A 75 -27.73 7.09 9.85
C TYR A 75 -26.61 7.47 10.81
N LEU A 76 -26.56 6.85 12.00
CA LEU A 76 -25.45 7.09 12.93
C LEU A 76 -24.26 6.24 12.50
N PRO A 77 -23.15 6.87 12.04
CA PRO A 77 -21.98 6.12 11.59
C PRO A 77 -21.30 5.41 12.75
N GLY A 78 -20.64 4.31 12.43
CA GLY A 78 -19.57 3.79 13.25
C GLY A 78 -18.35 4.71 13.14
N ILE A 79 -17.58 4.80 14.20
CA ILE A 79 -16.35 5.59 14.25
C ILE A 79 -15.22 4.73 14.80
N TYR A 80 -14.01 5.05 14.41
CA TYR A 80 -12.82 4.48 15.04
C TYR A 80 -11.71 5.50 15.18
N ALA A 81 -10.88 5.26 16.19
CA ALA A 81 -9.62 5.96 16.37
C ALA A 81 -8.55 4.96 16.83
N GLY A 82 -7.31 5.24 16.52
CA GLY A 82 -6.20 4.34 16.83
C GLY A 82 -4.85 5.03 16.84
N LEU A 83 -3.89 4.29 17.42
CA LEU A 83 -2.48 4.64 17.42
C LEU A 83 -1.70 3.47 16.83
N ASP A 84 -0.79 3.79 15.92
CA ASP A 84 0.10 2.83 15.30
C ASP A 84 1.55 3.26 15.55
N PHE A 85 2.38 2.32 15.89
CA PHE A 85 3.82 2.49 16.00
C PHE A 85 4.51 1.59 15.00
N LYS A 86 5.37 2.17 14.14
CA LYS A 86 6.17 1.46 13.16
C LYS A 86 7.64 1.65 13.49
N HIS A 87 8.40 0.58 13.50
CA HIS A 87 9.85 0.58 13.62
C HIS A 87 10.47 -0.25 12.51
N GLU A 88 11.44 0.32 11.81
CA GLU A 88 12.19 -0.32 10.74
C GLU A 88 13.68 -0.29 11.06
N ASN A 89 14.34 -1.40 10.85
CA ASN A 89 15.78 -1.54 11.02
C ASN A 89 16.39 -2.04 9.71
N TYR A 90 17.04 -1.12 9.00
CA TYR A 90 17.79 -1.42 7.79
C TYR A 90 19.24 -1.73 8.14
N ARG A 91 19.76 -2.82 7.61
CA ARG A 91 21.18 -3.15 7.63
C ARG A 91 21.67 -3.23 6.20
N GLN A 92 22.65 -2.42 5.87
CA GLN A 92 23.32 -2.42 4.58
C GLN A 92 24.80 -2.07 4.75
N ARG A 93 25.59 -2.28 3.71
CA ARG A 93 26.96 -1.78 3.68
C ARG A 93 26.93 -0.26 3.76
N THR A 94 27.79 0.35 4.57
CA THR A 94 27.88 1.81 4.77
C THR A 94 29.17 2.38 4.19
N ALA A 95 30.23 1.59 4.14
CA ALA A 95 31.51 1.97 3.56
C ALA A 95 32.31 0.73 3.19
N PHE A 96 33.18 0.91 2.25
CA PHE A 96 34.24 -0.03 1.89
C PHE A 96 35.59 0.71 1.92
N ASP A 97 36.55 0.17 2.67
CA ASP A 97 37.92 0.65 2.66
C ASP A 97 38.75 -0.19 1.69
N SER A 98 39.11 0.42 0.56
CA SER A 98 39.88 -0.23 -0.51
C SER A 98 41.32 -0.58 -0.11
N ILE A 99 41.86 0.03 0.95
CA ILE A 99 43.21 -0.21 1.43
C ILE A 99 43.26 -1.45 2.32
N SER A 100 42.33 -1.55 3.26
CA SER A 100 42.24 -2.66 4.21
C SER A 100 41.36 -3.80 3.75
N HIS A 101 40.64 -3.66 2.61
CA HIS A 101 39.60 -4.56 2.12
C HIS A 101 38.52 -4.89 3.18
N THR A 102 38.21 -3.91 4.03
CA THR A 102 37.22 -4.09 5.11
C THR A 102 35.89 -3.48 4.73
N GLU A 103 34.82 -4.28 4.92
CA GLU A 103 33.45 -3.85 4.73
C GLU A 103 32.85 -3.41 6.07
N SER A 104 32.25 -2.23 6.07
CA SER A 104 31.49 -1.76 7.22
C SER A 104 30.00 -1.89 6.94
N PHE A 105 29.28 -2.53 7.84
CA PHE A 105 27.83 -2.63 7.81
C PHE A 105 27.24 -1.75 8.89
N GLY A 106 26.29 -0.92 8.50
CA GLY A 106 25.56 -0.05 9.42
C GLY A 106 24.12 -0.47 9.58
N HIS A 107 23.56 -0.12 10.71
CA HIS A 107 22.14 -0.22 10.99
C HIS A 107 21.55 1.17 11.00
N THR A 108 20.57 1.41 10.11
CA THR A 108 19.79 2.65 10.13
C THR A 108 18.40 2.32 10.63
N ARG A 109 17.97 3.03 11.68
CA ARG A 109 16.68 2.79 12.33
C ARG A 109 15.74 3.94 12.05
N TYR A 110 14.56 3.58 11.58
CA TYR A 110 13.49 4.52 11.31
C TYR A 110 12.29 4.15 12.17
N SER A 111 11.65 5.14 12.75
CA SER A 111 10.43 4.92 13.51
C SER A 111 9.42 6.01 13.22
N GLY A 112 8.15 5.68 13.38
CA GLY A 112 7.05 6.62 13.24
C GLY A 112 5.88 6.23 14.13
N THR A 113 5.26 7.24 14.75
CA THR A 113 4.00 7.09 15.47
C THR A 113 2.90 7.75 14.67
N TYR A 114 1.84 7.00 14.42
CA TYR A 114 0.71 7.45 13.61
C TYR A 114 -0.55 7.52 14.44
N ILE A 115 -1.36 8.51 14.16
CA ILE A 115 -2.75 8.56 14.58
C ILE A 115 -3.62 8.15 13.41
N THR A 116 -4.66 7.37 13.68
CA THR A 116 -5.63 6.91 12.69
C THR A 116 -7.03 7.23 13.20
N ALA A 117 -7.88 7.74 12.33
CA ALA A 117 -9.29 7.95 12.63
C ALA A 117 -10.13 7.70 11.39
N GLY A 118 -11.37 7.29 11.59
CA GLY A 118 -12.29 7.07 10.47
C GLY A 118 -13.74 6.97 10.89
N ILE A 119 -14.60 7.09 9.88
CA ILE A 119 -16.04 6.95 9.98
C ILE A 119 -16.51 5.92 8.96
N PHE A 120 -17.45 5.10 9.34
CA PHE A 120 -17.97 4.07 8.44
C PHE A 120 -19.47 3.83 8.63
N ASN A 121 -20.09 3.37 7.57
CA ASN A 121 -21.41 2.78 7.60
C ASN A 121 -21.39 1.60 6.61
N VAL A 122 -21.27 0.41 7.15
CA VAL A 122 -21.20 -0.84 6.37
C VAL A 122 -22.39 -1.76 6.65
N ASP A 123 -23.42 -1.23 7.34
CA ASP A 123 -24.65 -1.98 7.62
C ASP A 123 -25.24 -2.53 6.32
N THR A 124 -25.44 -3.83 6.32
CA THR A 124 -26.02 -4.53 5.18
C THR A 124 -27.50 -4.18 4.96
N ASN A 125 -28.16 -3.48 5.85
CA ASN A 125 -29.57 -3.06 5.71
C ASN A 125 -29.76 -1.71 5.02
N VAL A 126 -28.67 -0.97 4.73
CA VAL A 126 -28.74 0.30 3.99
C VAL A 126 -28.21 0.13 2.56
N SER A 127 -28.76 0.86 1.62
CA SER A 127 -28.32 0.80 0.21
C SER A 127 -27.06 1.60 -0.04
N PHE A 128 -26.74 2.57 0.81
CA PHE A 128 -25.55 3.41 0.74
C PHE A 128 -24.61 3.07 1.88
N THR A 129 -23.40 2.63 1.55
CA THR A 129 -22.34 2.28 2.50
C THR A 129 -21.09 3.07 2.22
N TYR A 130 -20.29 3.33 3.24
CA TYR A 130 -19.03 4.06 3.12
C TYR A 130 -18.07 3.69 4.25
N ASP A 131 -16.78 3.91 3.99
CA ASP A 131 -15.71 3.90 4.99
C ASP A 131 -14.66 4.94 4.54
N ILE A 132 -14.38 5.89 5.41
CA ILE A 132 -13.46 7.00 5.16
C ILE A 132 -12.50 7.08 6.33
N ALA A 133 -11.21 7.02 6.03
CA ALA A 133 -10.14 6.97 7.01
C ALA A 133 -9.06 7.99 6.75
N GLY A 134 -8.47 8.51 7.82
CA GLY A 134 -7.26 9.29 7.80
C GLY A 134 -6.20 8.68 8.72
N LYS A 135 -4.96 8.64 8.25
CA LYS A 135 -3.77 8.25 9.01
C LYS A 135 -2.70 9.31 8.83
N LEU A 136 -2.12 9.79 9.93
CA LEU A 136 -1.09 10.82 9.94
C LEU A 136 0.06 10.38 10.84
N CYS A 137 1.28 10.45 10.34
CA CYS A 137 2.48 10.29 11.15
C CYS A 137 2.78 11.57 11.89
N VAL A 138 2.70 11.54 13.21
CA VAL A 138 2.86 12.72 14.07
C VAL A 138 4.23 12.82 14.69
N LEU A 139 4.95 11.70 14.84
CA LEU A 139 6.27 11.66 15.47
C LEU A 139 7.21 10.69 14.74
N GLY A 140 8.51 10.97 14.80
CA GLY A 140 9.57 10.12 14.27
C GLY A 140 10.03 10.50 12.86
N HIS A 141 10.78 9.62 12.22
CA HIS A 141 11.39 9.86 10.90
C HIS A 141 10.34 10.13 9.81
N TYR A 142 9.19 9.51 9.92
CA TYR A 142 8.11 9.62 8.95
C TYR A 142 7.10 10.74 9.27
N ALA A 143 7.42 11.64 10.22
CA ALA A 143 6.54 12.74 10.61
C ALA A 143 6.12 13.58 9.38
N GLY A 144 4.83 13.83 9.25
CA GLY A 144 4.24 14.50 8.08
C GLY A 144 3.73 13.55 6.99
N ASN A 145 4.12 12.26 6.99
CA ASN A 145 3.49 11.28 6.12
C ASN A 145 2.02 11.12 6.48
N PHE A 146 1.15 11.14 5.49
CA PHE A 146 -0.27 10.95 5.72
C PHE A 146 -0.92 10.11 4.61
N LYS A 147 -2.05 9.51 4.95
CA LYS A 147 -2.91 8.82 4.01
C LYS A 147 -4.36 9.09 4.37
N PHE A 148 -5.13 9.59 3.41
CA PHE A 148 -6.58 9.63 3.45
C PHE A 148 -7.10 8.68 2.41
N ASP A 149 -7.89 7.72 2.80
CA ASP A 149 -8.52 6.78 1.89
C ASP A 149 -9.96 6.52 2.29
N GLY A 150 -10.76 6.17 1.30
CA GLY A 150 -12.12 5.84 1.57
C GLY A 150 -12.86 5.36 0.33
N TYR A 151 -14.03 4.84 0.59
CA TYR A 151 -14.96 4.49 -0.46
C TYR A 151 -16.39 4.88 -0.12
N VAL A 152 -17.17 5.05 -1.17
CA VAL A 152 -18.61 5.11 -1.12
C VAL A 152 -19.20 4.06 -2.07
N GLN A 153 -20.27 3.42 -1.66
CA GLN A 153 -20.92 2.37 -2.44
C GLN A 153 -22.42 2.53 -2.38
N GLN A 154 -23.07 2.51 -3.55
CA GLN A 154 -24.50 2.56 -3.71
C GLN A 154 -25.00 1.25 -4.32
N ALA A 155 -25.86 0.54 -3.60
CA ALA A 155 -26.58 -0.60 -4.15
C ALA A 155 -27.62 -0.10 -5.16
N LEU A 156 -27.64 -0.72 -6.35
CA LEU A 156 -28.57 -0.35 -7.43
C LEU A 156 -29.87 -1.17 -7.36
N ARG A 157 -29.86 -2.29 -6.67
CA ARG A 157 -31.00 -3.17 -6.50
C ARG A 157 -31.26 -3.44 -5.03
N LYS A 158 -32.51 -3.73 -4.68
CA LYS A 158 -32.92 -4.06 -3.30
C LYS A 158 -32.22 -5.32 -2.77
N ASP A 159 -31.98 -6.31 -3.62
CA ASP A 159 -31.25 -7.54 -3.31
C ASP A 159 -29.73 -7.36 -3.33
N ARG A 160 -29.23 -6.15 -3.62
CA ARG A 160 -27.80 -5.78 -3.69
C ARG A 160 -26.97 -6.65 -4.62
N SER A 161 -27.64 -7.28 -5.57
CA SER A 161 -26.94 -8.05 -6.61
C SER A 161 -26.11 -7.19 -7.54
N SER A 162 -26.33 -5.87 -7.55
CA SER A 162 -25.51 -4.91 -8.30
C SER A 162 -25.31 -3.61 -7.52
N TYR A 163 -24.11 -3.03 -7.64
CA TYR A 163 -23.73 -1.79 -7.00
C TYR A 163 -22.70 -1.01 -7.80
N ILE A 164 -22.62 0.29 -7.54
CA ILE A 164 -21.52 1.14 -7.94
C ILE A 164 -20.71 1.48 -6.71
N ARG A 165 -19.39 1.43 -6.84
CA ARG A 165 -18.45 1.84 -5.79
C ARG A 165 -17.43 2.80 -6.35
N ALA A 166 -17.19 3.89 -5.63
CA ALA A 166 -16.10 4.82 -5.89
C ALA A 166 -15.12 4.79 -4.73
N ASN A 167 -13.84 4.73 -5.04
CA ASN A 167 -12.75 4.81 -4.07
C ASN A 167 -11.90 6.05 -4.35
N ALA A 168 -11.34 6.66 -3.31
CA ALA A 168 -10.37 7.74 -3.44
C ALA A 168 -9.28 7.58 -2.40
N THR A 169 -8.04 7.94 -2.77
CA THR A 169 -6.88 7.96 -1.87
C THR A 169 -6.03 9.19 -2.15
N ILE A 170 -5.61 9.85 -1.09
CA ILE A 170 -4.57 10.89 -1.13
C ILE A 170 -3.51 10.46 -0.12
N GLU A 171 -2.27 10.33 -0.58
CA GLU A 171 -1.17 9.83 0.24
C GLU A 171 0.08 10.67 0.02
N LEU A 172 0.78 10.99 1.09
CA LEU A 172 2.14 11.52 1.11
C LEU A 172 3.00 10.53 1.87
N GLN A 173 4.01 9.97 1.20
CA GLN A 173 4.88 8.95 1.77
C GLN A 173 6.35 9.28 1.51
N SER A 174 7.18 9.22 2.55
CA SER A 174 8.63 9.29 2.39
C SER A 174 9.13 8.17 1.48
N VAL A 175 10.17 8.47 0.73
CA VAL A 175 10.81 7.48 -0.16
C VAL A 175 11.39 6.34 0.66
N ASN A 176 11.46 5.16 0.07
CA ASN A 176 12.09 4.01 0.73
C ASN A 176 13.59 4.31 0.91
N PRO A 177 14.16 4.12 2.11
CA PRO A 177 15.56 4.42 2.40
C PRO A 177 16.59 3.76 1.47
N PHE A 178 16.22 2.67 0.83
CA PHE A 178 17.04 2.04 -0.21
C PHE A 178 17.33 2.98 -1.38
N PHE A 179 16.36 3.81 -1.79
CA PHE A 179 16.58 4.78 -2.88
C PHE A 179 17.41 5.98 -2.44
N ASP A 180 17.40 6.30 -1.15
CA ASP A 180 18.20 7.42 -0.62
C ASP A 180 19.67 7.05 -0.54
N ARG A 181 19.98 5.83 -0.09
CA ARG A 181 21.37 5.40 0.05
C ARG A 181 21.56 3.91 -0.20
N TYR A 182 22.58 3.60 -0.99
CA TYR A 182 23.04 2.24 -1.25
C TYR A 182 24.54 2.20 -1.50
N VAL A 183 25.19 1.18 -0.99
CA VAL A 183 26.63 0.87 -1.24
C VAL A 183 26.74 -0.59 -1.62
N GLY A 184 26.80 -0.86 -2.91
CA GLY A 184 26.99 -2.17 -3.50
C GLY A 184 28.32 -2.28 -4.24
N ASN A 185 28.60 -3.45 -4.79
CA ASN A 185 29.83 -3.66 -5.56
C ASN A 185 29.79 -2.97 -6.92
N HIS A 186 28.63 -2.91 -7.56
CA HIS A 186 28.47 -2.35 -8.89
C HIS A 186 27.87 -0.95 -8.90
N ASP A 187 27.10 -0.62 -7.86
CA ASP A 187 26.37 0.63 -7.79
C ASP A 187 26.50 1.27 -6.42
N ILE A 188 26.71 2.58 -6.40
CA ILE A 188 26.73 3.40 -5.20
C ILE A 188 25.91 4.64 -5.48
N TRP A 189 24.93 4.93 -4.59
CA TRP A 189 24.20 6.19 -4.66
C TRP A 189 23.90 6.76 -3.27
N GLU A 190 23.78 8.06 -3.24
CA GLU A 190 23.32 8.84 -2.10
C GLU A 190 22.44 9.98 -2.62
N ASN A 191 21.17 9.96 -2.29
CA ASN A 191 20.14 10.86 -2.78
C ASN A 191 19.39 11.51 -1.61
N ASP A 192 18.78 12.65 -1.88
CA ASP A 192 17.85 13.35 -0.97
C ASP A 192 16.52 13.56 -1.70
N PHE A 193 15.74 12.50 -1.79
CA PHE A 193 14.48 12.49 -2.52
C PHE A 193 13.33 13.07 -1.68
N LYS A 194 12.49 13.84 -2.34
CA LYS A 194 11.25 14.36 -1.75
C LYS A 194 10.22 13.24 -1.57
N ALA A 195 9.35 13.39 -0.57
CA ALA A 195 8.24 12.48 -0.38
C ALA A 195 7.36 12.38 -1.63
N ILE A 196 6.91 11.16 -1.91
CA ILE A 196 6.03 10.85 -3.04
C ILE A 196 4.61 11.18 -2.64
N LYS A 197 3.93 12.02 -3.44
CA LYS A 197 2.50 12.31 -3.26
C LYS A 197 1.70 11.57 -4.32
N THR A 198 0.72 10.80 -3.87
CA THR A 198 -0.20 10.06 -4.75
C THR A 198 -1.63 10.52 -4.52
N ILE A 199 -2.33 10.84 -5.61
CA ILE A 199 -3.76 11.11 -5.61
C ILE A 199 -4.38 10.14 -6.60
N LYS A 200 -5.25 9.24 -6.13
CA LYS A 200 -5.93 8.28 -7.00
C LYS A 200 -7.42 8.23 -6.70
N ALA A 201 -8.18 7.99 -7.76
CA ALA A 201 -9.61 7.71 -7.67
C ALA A 201 -9.96 6.62 -8.68
N ASP A 202 -10.86 5.74 -8.28
CA ASP A 202 -11.41 4.73 -9.17
C ASP A 202 -12.89 4.53 -8.91
N GLY A 203 -13.60 4.16 -9.96
CA GLY A 203 -15.00 3.79 -9.91
C GLY A 203 -15.22 2.43 -10.55
N ARG A 204 -16.10 1.63 -9.93
CA ARG A 204 -16.47 0.33 -10.48
C ARG A 204 -17.95 0.03 -10.35
N TYR A 205 -18.46 -0.63 -11.36
CA TYR A 205 -19.75 -1.29 -11.37
C TYR A 205 -19.57 -2.79 -11.17
N VAL A 206 -20.33 -3.36 -10.26
CA VAL A 206 -20.33 -4.80 -9.99
C VAL A 206 -21.75 -5.35 -10.14
N ASN A 207 -21.88 -6.46 -10.85
CA ASN A 207 -23.11 -7.23 -10.95
C ASN A 207 -22.85 -8.69 -10.59
N ASN A 208 -23.23 -9.07 -9.36
CA ASN A 208 -22.99 -10.41 -8.83
C ASN A 208 -23.80 -11.50 -9.55
N ARG A 209 -24.97 -11.17 -10.10
CA ARG A 209 -25.79 -12.12 -10.85
C ARG A 209 -25.14 -12.48 -12.19
N LEU A 210 -24.64 -11.46 -12.89
CA LEU A 210 -23.92 -11.63 -14.16
C LEU A 210 -22.45 -11.98 -13.94
N ARG A 211 -21.95 -11.89 -12.69
CA ARG A 211 -20.56 -12.10 -12.33
C ARG A 211 -19.61 -11.20 -13.13
N THR A 212 -20.06 -9.96 -13.32
CA THR A 212 -19.36 -8.93 -14.11
C THR A 212 -18.89 -7.81 -13.20
N GLU A 213 -17.65 -7.36 -13.40
CA GLU A 213 -17.14 -6.12 -12.84
C GLU A 213 -16.52 -5.29 -13.96
N LEU A 214 -16.85 -4.01 -14.00
CA LEU A 214 -16.25 -3.01 -14.90
C LEU A 214 -15.75 -1.86 -14.06
N GLY A 215 -14.56 -1.36 -14.34
CA GLY A 215 -13.99 -0.26 -13.59
C GLY A 215 -13.06 0.62 -14.42
N VAL A 216 -12.93 1.85 -13.95
CA VAL A 216 -12.01 2.87 -14.47
C VAL A 216 -11.33 3.57 -13.30
N GLY A 217 -10.11 4.01 -13.50
CA GLY A 217 -9.35 4.71 -12.47
C GLY A 217 -8.36 5.71 -13.05
N ILE A 218 -7.97 6.65 -12.21
CA ILE A 218 -6.92 7.63 -12.47
C ILE A 218 -6.03 7.74 -11.24
N ALA A 219 -4.72 7.81 -11.47
CA ALA A 219 -3.75 8.13 -10.44
C ALA A 219 -2.82 9.24 -10.93
N ASN A 220 -2.56 10.23 -10.08
CA ASN A 220 -1.53 11.24 -10.27
C ASN A 220 -0.47 11.03 -9.20
N ILE A 221 0.77 10.77 -9.64
CA ILE A 221 1.91 10.53 -8.78
C ILE A 221 2.91 11.66 -9.00
N PHE A 222 3.24 12.37 -7.94
CA PHE A 222 4.20 13.46 -7.93
C PHE A 222 5.49 12.98 -7.27
N SER A 223 6.62 13.45 -7.78
CA SER A 223 7.93 13.06 -7.27
C SER A 223 8.17 11.54 -7.31
N TYR A 224 7.73 10.90 -8.40
CA TYR A 224 7.89 9.45 -8.56
C TYR A 224 9.37 9.09 -8.66
N VAL A 225 9.80 8.05 -7.94
CA VAL A 225 11.17 7.54 -7.99
C VAL A 225 11.23 6.32 -8.89
N TYR A 226 12.18 6.29 -9.80
CA TYR A 226 12.38 5.23 -10.78
C TYR A 226 13.88 4.98 -11.01
N PHE A 227 14.22 3.87 -11.61
CA PHE A 227 15.58 3.62 -12.08
C PHE A 227 15.73 4.07 -13.53
N ASP A 228 16.77 4.83 -13.82
CA ASP A 228 17.12 5.20 -15.18
C ASP A 228 17.81 4.05 -15.94
N THR A 229 18.21 4.31 -17.19
CA THR A 229 18.89 3.31 -18.03
C THR A 229 20.28 2.91 -17.52
N ALA A 230 20.86 3.69 -16.62
CA ALA A 230 22.12 3.37 -15.94
C ALA A 230 21.89 2.64 -14.60
N ALA A 231 20.67 2.17 -14.34
CA ALA A 231 20.24 1.55 -13.08
C ALA A 231 20.41 2.46 -11.84
N MET A 232 20.46 3.78 -12.02
CA MET A 232 20.55 4.75 -10.94
C MET A 232 19.17 5.27 -10.56
N PRO A 233 18.84 5.38 -9.26
CA PRO A 233 17.56 5.92 -8.85
C PRO A 233 17.46 7.41 -9.15
N GLN A 234 16.37 7.81 -9.76
CA GLN A 234 16.04 9.17 -10.16
C GLN A 234 14.66 9.55 -9.64
N GLN A 235 14.43 10.83 -9.44
CA GLN A 235 13.12 11.34 -9.08
C GLN A 235 12.61 12.32 -10.14
N THR A 236 11.43 12.05 -10.71
CA THR A 236 10.84 12.93 -11.71
C THR A 236 10.28 14.21 -11.09
N SER A 237 10.49 15.34 -11.76
CA SER A 237 9.82 16.62 -11.44
C SER A 237 8.44 16.75 -12.08
N LYS A 238 8.13 15.88 -13.05
CA LYS A 238 6.84 15.87 -13.77
C LYS A 238 5.85 14.99 -13.05
N THR A 239 4.57 15.32 -13.18
CA THR A 239 3.49 14.46 -12.68
C THR A 239 3.32 13.25 -13.59
N LEU A 240 3.40 12.06 -13.00
CA LEU A 240 3.06 10.82 -13.67
C LEU A 240 1.56 10.57 -13.50
N MET A 241 0.79 10.72 -14.59
CA MET A 241 -0.63 10.38 -14.62
C MET A 241 -0.80 8.98 -15.22
N VAL A 242 -1.55 8.14 -14.53
CA VAL A 242 -1.86 6.78 -14.95
C VAL A 242 -3.37 6.64 -15.06
N LEU A 243 -3.85 6.28 -16.24
CA LEU A 243 -5.23 5.92 -16.50
C LEU A 243 -5.36 4.41 -16.55
N THR A 244 -6.38 3.87 -15.91
CA THR A 244 -6.66 2.44 -15.89
C THR A 244 -8.10 2.16 -16.25
N ALA A 245 -8.34 1.05 -16.95
CA ALA A 245 -9.66 0.49 -17.16
C ALA A 245 -9.58 -1.03 -17.05
N TRP A 246 -10.58 -1.64 -16.44
CA TRP A 246 -10.61 -3.10 -16.33
C TRP A 246 -12.03 -3.64 -16.48
N GLY A 247 -12.08 -4.89 -16.94
CA GLY A 247 -13.30 -5.67 -17.00
C GLY A 247 -13.01 -7.08 -16.50
N LYS A 248 -13.87 -7.59 -15.63
CA LYS A 248 -13.85 -8.98 -15.20
C LYS A 248 -15.16 -9.64 -15.54
N GLN A 249 -15.09 -10.85 -16.07
CA GLN A 249 -16.24 -11.66 -16.37
C GLN A 249 -15.95 -13.10 -15.98
N ASN A 250 -16.83 -13.67 -15.16
CA ASN A 250 -16.75 -15.06 -14.77
C ASN A 250 -17.88 -15.84 -15.47
N PHE A 251 -17.51 -16.80 -16.29
CA PHE A 251 -18.44 -17.70 -16.97
C PHE A 251 -18.46 -19.06 -16.29
N ARG A 252 -19.66 -19.62 -16.19
CA ARG A 252 -19.84 -21.02 -15.78
C ARG A 252 -20.58 -21.78 -16.87
N LEU A 253 -19.93 -22.79 -17.43
CA LEU A 253 -20.51 -23.67 -18.42
C LEU A 253 -20.47 -25.11 -17.90
N GLY A 254 -21.56 -25.57 -17.28
CA GLY A 254 -21.59 -26.87 -16.61
C GLY A 254 -20.59 -26.94 -15.45
N ASN A 255 -19.57 -27.80 -15.58
CA ASN A 255 -18.48 -27.95 -14.61
C ASN A 255 -17.26 -27.11 -14.93
N PHE A 256 -17.26 -26.35 -16.02
CA PHE A 256 -16.17 -25.47 -16.40
C PHE A 256 -16.40 -24.06 -15.86
N TYR A 257 -15.33 -23.45 -15.31
CA TYR A 257 -15.28 -22.09 -14.83
C TYR A 257 -14.22 -21.33 -15.62
N PHE A 258 -14.61 -20.20 -16.20
CA PHE A 258 -13.70 -19.31 -16.91
C PHE A 258 -13.71 -17.94 -16.25
N ASP A 259 -12.57 -17.56 -15.67
CA ASP A 259 -12.37 -16.24 -15.09
C ASP A 259 -11.50 -15.42 -16.05
N GLN A 260 -12.12 -14.40 -16.64
CA GLN A 260 -11.44 -13.50 -17.56
C GLN A 260 -11.30 -12.13 -16.93
N THR A 261 -10.09 -11.59 -17.00
CA THR A 261 -9.80 -10.20 -16.62
C THR A 261 -9.06 -9.54 -17.77
N VAL A 262 -9.61 -8.45 -18.26
CA VAL A 262 -8.94 -7.56 -19.21
C VAL A 262 -8.57 -6.31 -18.45
N TYR A 263 -7.32 -5.88 -18.59
CA TYR A 263 -6.79 -4.70 -17.94
C TYR A 263 -6.10 -3.84 -18.98
N PHE A 264 -6.45 -2.55 -18.99
CA PHE A 264 -5.83 -1.53 -19.82
C PHE A 264 -5.21 -0.47 -18.93
N GLN A 265 -3.98 -0.09 -19.24
CA GLN A 265 -3.28 0.99 -18.55
C GLN A 265 -2.59 1.90 -19.57
N LYS A 266 -2.66 3.21 -19.34
CA LYS A 266 -1.92 4.21 -20.09
C LYS A 266 -1.31 5.22 -19.13
N SER A 267 -0.03 5.51 -19.35
CA SER A 267 0.74 6.52 -18.63
C SER A 267 1.01 7.74 -19.50
N THR A 268 1.20 8.91 -18.88
CA THR A 268 1.63 10.14 -19.57
C THR A 268 3.14 10.23 -19.76
N GLN A 269 3.90 9.36 -19.12
CA GLN A 269 5.37 9.31 -19.22
C GLN A 269 5.77 7.89 -19.59
N GLU A 270 5.88 7.64 -20.90
CA GLU A 270 6.21 6.31 -21.44
C GLU A 270 7.68 5.93 -21.17
N ASP A 271 8.56 6.93 -20.98
CA ASP A 271 10.00 6.74 -20.75
C ASP A 271 10.34 6.28 -19.32
N ILE A 272 9.36 6.27 -18.39
CA ILE A 272 9.58 5.96 -16.97
C ILE A 272 9.00 4.59 -16.56
N LEU A 273 8.22 3.97 -17.42
CA LEU A 273 7.53 2.70 -17.14
C LEU A 273 8.07 1.55 -17.96
#